data_82852fbfad0309eaeb0ef7dca611e656
#
_entry.id   82852fbfad0309eaeb0ef7dca611e656
#
_cell.length_a   1.000
_cell.length_b   1.000
_cell.length_c   1.000
_cell.angle_alpha   90.00
_cell.angle_beta   90.00
_cell.angle_gamma   90.00
#
_symmetry.space_group_name_H-M   'P 1'
#
loop_
_entity.id
_entity.type
_entity.pdbx_description
1 polymer ?
#
loop_
_entity_poly.entity_id
_entity_poly.type
_entity_poly.pdbx_seq_one_letter_code
_entity_poly.pdbx_strand_id
1 'polypeptide(L)'
;LESDDNLVTLGHNRLAIIDLDPRSNQPFAYNENIHIVFNGEIYNYLDLKKSLGSKGYSFNTTSDTEVMCAAYMEYGEKCVDYFNGMFAFVIYDKKKQLLFGARDRMGKKPFYYYINGRDFEFASQISAIQLFNKNLTISQKSINNYLSWGTIPDPDTIFNEVKKLKAGYSFVYDLNSGSYNQKPYWDLDYKGTNLYKG
;
A
#
# COMPACT_ATOMS: atom_id res chain seq x y z
N LEU A 1 -16.52 0.80 0.50
CA LEU A 1 -16.66 2.22 0.19
C LEU A 1 -16.77 2.37 -1.33
N GLU A 2 -17.76 3.09 -1.77
CA GLU A 2 -17.84 3.63 -3.12
C GLU A 2 -17.82 5.15 -3.00
N SER A 3 -17.04 5.82 -3.83
CA SER A 3 -17.01 7.28 -3.85
C SER A 3 -18.29 7.84 -4.50
N ASP A 4 -18.69 9.06 -4.13
CA ASP A 4 -19.93 9.68 -4.61
C ASP A 4 -19.97 9.83 -6.14
N ASP A 5 -18.80 9.92 -6.78
CA ASP A 5 -18.62 10.01 -8.23
C ASP A 5 -18.41 8.67 -8.92
N ASN A 6 -18.49 7.55 -8.17
CA ASN A 6 -18.24 6.17 -8.63
C ASN A 6 -16.86 5.95 -9.26
N LEU A 7 -15.88 6.84 -9.00
CA LEU A 7 -14.52 6.70 -9.54
C LEU A 7 -13.67 5.74 -8.73
N VAL A 8 -13.95 5.59 -7.43
CA VAL A 8 -13.16 4.76 -6.52
C VAL A 8 -14.05 3.81 -5.73
N THR A 9 -13.73 2.52 -5.81
CA THR A 9 -14.31 1.49 -4.95
C THR A 9 -13.21 0.84 -4.12
N LEU A 10 -13.36 0.87 -2.80
CA LEU A 10 -12.44 0.22 -1.85
C LEU A 10 -13.15 -0.88 -1.07
N GLY A 11 -12.52 -2.04 -0.97
CA GLY A 11 -12.99 -3.18 -0.19
C GLY A 11 -11.91 -3.74 0.72
N HIS A 12 -12.31 -4.26 1.89
CA HIS A 12 -11.39 -4.87 2.84
C HIS A 12 -12.07 -5.94 3.69
N ASN A 13 -11.40 -7.08 3.86
CA ASN A 13 -11.74 -8.11 4.84
C ASN A 13 -10.75 -8.04 5.99
N ARG A 14 -11.18 -7.46 7.12
CA ARG A 14 -10.32 -7.19 8.27
C ARG A 14 -10.10 -8.44 9.13
N LEU A 15 -8.84 -8.80 9.36
CA LEU A 15 -8.44 -9.59 10.50
C LEU A 15 -8.11 -8.63 11.66
N ALA A 16 -9.02 -8.47 12.60
CA ALA A 16 -8.85 -7.52 13.70
C ALA A 16 -7.83 -8.04 14.72
N ILE A 17 -6.71 -7.36 14.88
CA ILE A 17 -5.64 -7.65 15.84
C ILE A 17 -5.50 -6.49 16.82
N ILE A 18 -5.32 -5.27 16.29
CA ILE A 18 -5.27 -4.02 17.06
C ILE A 18 -6.63 -3.35 16.95
N ASP A 19 -7.17 -2.88 18.08
CA ASP A 19 -8.48 -2.23 18.19
C ASP A 19 -9.64 -3.07 17.58
N LEU A 20 -10.24 -3.92 18.40
CA LEU A 20 -11.32 -4.82 17.99
C LEU A 20 -12.67 -4.10 17.74
N ASP A 21 -12.75 -2.81 18.04
CA ASP A 21 -13.96 -2.01 17.88
C ASP A 21 -14.31 -1.86 16.39
N PRO A 22 -15.59 -2.01 16.01
CA PRO A 22 -16.04 -1.79 14.62
C PRO A 22 -15.72 -0.41 14.04
N ARG A 23 -15.51 0.62 14.87
CA ARG A 23 -15.07 1.96 14.41
C ARG A 23 -13.72 1.94 13.70
N SER A 24 -12.90 0.92 13.93
CA SER A 24 -11.60 0.71 13.26
C SER A 24 -11.71 -0.19 12.04
N ASN A 25 -12.93 -0.52 11.57
CA ASN A 25 -13.11 -1.31 10.37
C ASN A 25 -12.65 -0.53 9.13
N GLN A 26 -12.30 -1.31 8.11
CA GLN A 26 -11.79 -0.78 6.84
C GLN A 26 -12.77 -1.12 5.70
N PRO A 27 -12.89 -0.29 4.66
CA PRO A 27 -12.15 0.97 4.45
C PRO A 27 -12.38 1.96 5.59
N PHE A 28 -11.28 2.46 6.20
CA PHE A 28 -11.37 3.36 7.34
C PHE A 28 -11.47 4.81 6.85
N ALA A 29 -12.50 5.53 7.26
CA ALA A 29 -12.69 6.94 6.98
C ALA A 29 -12.08 7.77 8.12
N TYR A 30 -10.93 8.40 7.86
CA TYR A 30 -10.30 9.31 8.84
C TYR A 30 -11.06 10.63 8.95
N ASN A 31 -11.51 11.13 7.81
CA ASN A 31 -12.39 12.28 7.66
C ASN A 31 -13.15 12.17 6.32
N GLU A 32 -13.88 13.19 5.92
CA GLU A 32 -14.64 13.21 4.67
C GLU A 32 -13.79 13.04 3.40
N ASN A 33 -12.49 13.32 3.46
CA ASN A 33 -11.58 13.34 2.31
C ASN A 33 -10.56 12.20 2.29
N ILE A 34 -10.27 11.57 3.43
CA ILE A 34 -9.20 10.58 3.57
C ILE A 34 -9.77 9.23 3.97
N HIS A 35 -9.60 8.27 3.09
CA HIS A 35 -10.00 6.87 3.31
C HIS A 35 -8.81 5.95 3.07
N ILE A 36 -8.69 4.89 3.85
CA ILE A 36 -7.58 3.94 3.74
C ILE A 36 -8.08 2.50 3.75
N VAL A 37 -7.40 1.67 2.94
CA VAL A 37 -7.36 0.21 3.08
C VAL A 37 -5.92 -0.21 3.36
N PHE A 38 -5.74 -1.05 4.36
CA PHE A 38 -4.44 -1.39 4.91
C PHE A 38 -4.38 -2.86 5.31
N ASN A 39 -3.40 -3.58 4.79
CA ASN A 39 -3.06 -4.94 5.18
C ASN A 39 -1.69 -4.90 5.84
N GLY A 40 -1.64 -5.08 7.15
CA GLY A 40 -0.38 -5.07 7.86
C GLY A 40 -0.47 -4.65 9.32
N GLU A 41 0.67 -4.17 9.83
CA GLU A 41 0.84 -3.66 11.19
C GLU A 41 1.99 -2.66 11.23
N ILE A 42 1.77 -1.48 11.83
CA ILE A 42 2.78 -0.46 12.07
C ILE A 42 3.28 -0.60 13.51
N TYR A 43 4.43 -1.18 13.71
CA TYR A 43 4.97 -1.53 15.03
C TYR A 43 5.23 -0.31 15.93
N ASN A 44 5.66 0.80 15.33
CA ASN A 44 5.97 2.05 16.06
C ASN A 44 4.80 3.03 16.10
N TYR A 45 3.56 2.57 15.91
CA TYR A 45 2.38 3.45 15.84
C TYR A 45 2.14 4.25 17.13
N LEU A 46 2.48 3.71 18.31
CA LEU A 46 2.33 4.43 19.58
C LEU A 46 3.25 5.65 19.67
N ASP A 47 4.50 5.53 19.21
CA ASP A 47 5.46 6.62 19.19
C ASP A 47 5.03 7.69 18.17
N LEU A 48 4.57 7.26 16.99
CA LEU A 48 4.00 8.16 15.99
C LEU A 48 2.75 8.88 16.50
N LYS A 49 1.85 8.17 17.18
CA LYS A 49 0.65 8.73 17.80
C LYS A 49 0.99 9.83 18.78
N LYS A 50 1.98 9.59 19.66
CA LYS A 50 2.47 10.58 20.62
C LYS A 50 3.07 11.80 19.92
N SER A 51 3.91 11.60 18.91
CA SER A 51 4.54 12.67 18.12
C SER A 51 3.50 13.51 17.38
N LEU A 52 2.52 12.88 16.72
CA LEU A 52 1.44 13.57 16.01
C LEU A 52 0.51 14.28 16.98
N GLY A 53 0.24 13.69 18.16
CA GLY A 53 -0.54 14.34 19.22
C GLY A 53 0.09 15.66 19.69
N SER A 54 1.43 15.72 19.81
CA SER A 54 2.14 16.96 20.14
C SER A 54 2.05 18.05 19.05
N LYS A 55 1.67 17.67 17.83
CA LYS A 55 1.40 18.56 16.70
C LYS A 55 -0.08 18.94 16.55
N GLY A 56 -0.95 18.51 17.48
CA GLY A 56 -2.35 18.86 17.51
C GLY A 56 -3.31 17.84 16.91
N TYR A 57 -2.82 16.67 16.48
CA TYR A 57 -3.69 15.59 16.01
C TYR A 57 -4.39 14.91 17.18
N SER A 58 -5.68 14.68 17.06
CA SER A 58 -6.50 13.91 17.99
C SER A 58 -6.86 12.55 17.38
N PHE A 59 -7.05 11.55 18.24
CA PHE A 59 -7.32 10.18 17.83
C PHE A 59 -8.55 9.65 18.52
N ASN A 60 -9.43 9.02 17.76
CA ASN A 60 -10.69 8.43 18.24
C ASN A 60 -10.58 6.92 18.46
N THR A 61 -9.54 6.29 17.93
CA THR A 61 -9.31 4.84 18.00
C THR A 61 -7.97 4.53 18.64
N THR A 62 -7.73 3.26 18.92
CA THR A 62 -6.41 2.75 19.31
C THR A 62 -5.69 2.08 18.16
N SER A 63 -6.25 2.18 16.93
CA SER A 63 -5.74 1.54 15.73
C SER A 63 -4.51 2.26 15.17
N ASP A 64 -3.56 1.50 14.65
CA ASP A 64 -2.44 1.98 13.84
C ASP A 64 -2.92 2.59 12.51
N THR A 65 -4.04 2.11 11.97
CA THR A 65 -4.66 2.63 10.74
C THR A 65 -4.99 4.12 10.84
N GLU A 66 -5.56 4.58 11.96
CA GLU A 66 -5.84 6.00 12.19
C GLU A 66 -4.56 6.82 12.26
N VAL A 67 -3.52 6.28 12.90
CA VAL A 67 -2.21 6.93 13.00
C VAL A 67 -1.56 7.08 11.63
N MET A 68 -1.72 6.11 10.73
CA MET A 68 -1.25 6.21 9.35
C MET A 68 -1.94 7.35 8.59
N CYS A 69 -3.25 7.51 8.74
CA CYS A 69 -3.98 8.62 8.13
C CYS A 69 -3.51 9.98 8.65
N ALA A 70 -3.33 10.11 9.97
CA ALA A 70 -2.79 11.33 10.58
C ALA A 70 -1.36 11.63 10.09
N ALA A 71 -0.51 10.60 9.95
CA ALA A 71 0.84 10.74 9.40
C ALA A 71 0.81 11.21 7.93
N TYR A 72 -0.12 10.66 7.11
CA TYR A 72 -0.30 11.13 5.75
C TYR A 72 -0.78 12.59 5.69
N MET A 73 -1.67 13.00 6.56
CA MET A 73 -2.12 14.40 6.65
C MET A 73 -0.97 15.35 7.00
N GLU A 74 -0.08 14.95 7.89
CA GLU A 74 1.07 15.76 8.33
C GLU A 74 2.21 15.78 7.31
N TYR A 75 2.60 14.60 6.79
CA TYR A 75 3.83 14.44 6.00
C TYR A 75 3.59 14.17 4.51
N GLY A 76 2.33 14.00 4.09
CA GLY A 76 2.00 13.62 2.72
C GLY A 76 2.59 12.25 2.36
N GLU A 77 3.11 12.13 1.14
CA GLU A 77 3.75 10.90 0.65
C GLU A 77 4.97 10.47 1.48
N LYS A 78 5.62 11.40 2.18
CA LYS A 78 6.77 11.11 3.05
C LYS A 78 6.39 10.40 4.35
N CYS A 79 5.12 10.18 4.62
CA CYS A 79 4.68 9.43 5.81
C CYS A 79 5.32 8.03 5.88
N VAL A 80 5.59 7.41 4.74
CA VAL A 80 6.23 6.07 4.66
C VAL A 80 7.64 6.03 5.28
N ASP A 81 8.35 7.15 5.33
CA ASP A 81 9.69 7.24 5.93
C ASP A 81 9.65 7.01 7.45
N TYR A 82 8.52 7.33 8.07
CA TYR A 82 8.28 7.20 9.51
C TYR A 82 7.71 5.84 9.93
N PHE A 83 7.26 5.01 8.98
CA PHE A 83 6.65 3.73 9.29
C PHE A 83 7.70 2.64 9.52
N ASN A 84 7.60 1.97 10.66
CA ASN A 84 8.30 0.73 10.92
C ASN A 84 7.25 -0.38 11.09
N GLY A 85 7.23 -1.34 10.16
CA GLY A 85 6.21 -2.38 10.17
C GLY A 85 6.23 -3.24 8.92
N MET A 86 5.24 -4.09 8.81
CA MET A 86 4.90 -4.85 7.62
C MET A 86 3.58 -4.31 7.06
N PHE A 87 3.57 -3.83 5.83
CA PHE A 87 2.39 -3.16 5.30
C PHE A 87 2.28 -3.16 3.78
N ALA A 88 1.03 -3.14 3.35
CA ALA A 88 0.62 -2.71 2.03
C ALA A 88 -0.68 -1.91 2.21
N PHE A 89 -0.75 -0.69 1.71
CA PHE A 89 -1.90 0.16 1.89
C PHE A 89 -2.19 1.02 0.66
N VAL A 90 -3.43 1.50 0.59
CA VAL A 90 -3.86 2.53 -0.34
C VAL A 90 -4.69 3.56 0.42
N ILE A 91 -4.32 4.82 0.30
CA ILE A 91 -5.07 5.98 0.76
C ILE A 91 -5.74 6.62 -0.45
N TYR A 92 -7.05 6.83 -0.36
CA TYR A 92 -7.80 7.68 -1.26
C TYR A 92 -7.89 9.08 -0.66
N ASP A 93 -7.26 10.03 -1.33
CA ASP A 93 -7.35 11.47 -1.02
C ASP A 93 -8.35 12.12 -1.99
N LYS A 94 -9.60 12.24 -1.53
CA LYS A 94 -10.71 12.79 -2.32
C LYS A 94 -10.43 14.24 -2.72
N LYS A 95 -9.81 15.04 -1.85
CA LYS A 95 -9.51 16.45 -2.12
C LYS A 95 -8.47 16.62 -3.22
N LYS A 96 -7.45 15.75 -3.23
CA LYS A 96 -6.40 15.78 -4.24
C LYS A 96 -6.73 14.94 -5.47
N GLN A 97 -7.83 14.18 -5.44
CA GLN A 97 -8.24 13.27 -6.52
C GLN A 97 -7.13 12.28 -6.89
N LEU A 98 -6.56 11.60 -5.87
CA LEU A 98 -5.51 10.62 -6.08
C LEU A 98 -5.63 9.41 -5.15
N LEU A 99 -5.00 8.31 -5.57
CA LEU A 99 -4.66 7.18 -4.72
C LEU A 99 -3.16 7.23 -4.42
N PHE A 100 -2.82 7.20 -3.15
CA PHE A 100 -1.44 7.04 -2.67
C PHE A 100 -1.30 5.69 -1.99
N GLY A 101 -0.30 4.91 -2.37
CA GLY A 101 -0.07 3.61 -1.73
C GLY A 101 1.41 3.28 -1.61
N ALA A 102 1.71 2.32 -0.72
CA ALA A 102 3.06 1.84 -0.53
C ALA A 102 3.08 0.38 -0.05
N ARG A 103 4.22 -0.27 -0.26
CA ARG A 103 4.54 -1.60 0.25
C ARG A 103 5.76 -1.53 1.15
N ASP A 104 5.76 -2.29 2.23
CA ASP A 104 6.84 -2.27 3.22
C ASP A 104 8.23 -2.55 2.63
N ARG A 105 9.27 -2.16 3.38
CA ARG A 105 10.68 -2.22 2.95
C ARG A 105 11.14 -3.60 2.49
N MET A 106 10.61 -4.65 3.10
CA MET A 106 11.00 -6.04 2.79
C MET A 106 9.96 -6.77 1.92
N GLY A 107 8.85 -6.09 1.54
CA GLY A 107 7.78 -6.67 0.76
C GLY A 107 7.04 -7.81 1.46
N LYS A 108 6.95 -7.76 2.80
CA LYS A 108 6.30 -8.82 3.61
C LYS A 108 4.81 -8.92 3.31
N LYS A 109 4.14 -7.79 3.06
CA LYS A 109 2.75 -7.80 2.65
C LYS A 109 2.63 -7.78 1.13
N PRO A 110 1.75 -8.59 0.54
CA PRO A 110 1.55 -8.64 -0.89
C PRO A 110 0.79 -7.39 -1.37
N PHE A 111 1.17 -6.91 -2.54
CA PHE A 111 0.46 -5.87 -3.27
C PHE A 111 0.54 -6.15 -4.76
N TYR A 112 -0.57 -6.52 -5.37
CA TYR A 112 -0.72 -6.74 -6.81
C TYR A 112 -1.51 -5.59 -7.40
N TYR A 113 -1.16 -5.21 -8.65
CA TYR A 113 -1.90 -4.19 -9.38
C TYR A 113 -1.98 -4.50 -10.86
N TYR A 114 -3.01 -3.96 -11.48
CA TYR A 114 -3.31 -4.05 -12.90
C TYR A 114 -3.73 -2.68 -13.39
N ILE A 115 -3.21 -2.28 -14.56
CA ILE A 115 -3.53 -1.01 -15.20
C ILE A 115 -3.97 -1.29 -16.63
N ASN A 116 -5.15 -0.80 -16.99
CA ASN A 116 -5.70 -0.89 -18.32
C ASN A 116 -6.30 0.47 -18.71
N GLY A 117 -5.57 1.23 -19.54
CA GLY A 117 -5.94 2.59 -19.85
C GLY A 117 -5.99 3.47 -18.61
N ARG A 118 -7.19 3.89 -18.21
CA ARG A 118 -7.44 4.67 -16.98
C ARG A 118 -7.97 3.84 -15.83
N ASP A 119 -8.10 2.54 -15.99
CA ASP A 119 -8.53 1.67 -14.90
C ASP A 119 -7.32 1.21 -14.11
N PHE A 120 -7.34 1.42 -12.80
CA PHE A 120 -6.34 0.97 -11.84
C PHE A 120 -6.98 0.05 -10.82
N GLU A 121 -6.58 -1.22 -10.83
CA GLU A 121 -7.03 -2.22 -9.88
C GLU A 121 -5.87 -2.65 -8.98
N PHE A 122 -6.15 -2.92 -7.72
CA PHE A 122 -5.17 -3.46 -6.79
C PHE A 122 -5.79 -4.47 -5.83
N ALA A 123 -4.99 -5.41 -5.37
CA ALA A 123 -5.41 -6.41 -4.39
C ALA A 123 -4.24 -7.01 -3.62
N SER A 124 -4.52 -7.58 -2.45
CA SER A 124 -3.57 -8.42 -1.71
C SER A 124 -3.45 -9.85 -2.26
N GLN A 125 -4.38 -10.26 -3.13
CA GLN A 125 -4.38 -11.57 -3.79
C GLN A 125 -4.60 -11.40 -5.28
N ILE A 126 -3.76 -12.06 -6.09
CA ILE A 126 -3.83 -11.98 -7.55
C ILE A 126 -5.14 -12.54 -8.10
N SER A 127 -5.73 -13.53 -7.42
CA SER A 127 -7.03 -14.13 -7.79
C SER A 127 -8.17 -13.11 -7.78
N ALA A 128 -8.11 -12.08 -6.94
CA ALA A 128 -9.11 -11.02 -6.92
C ALA A 128 -9.08 -10.20 -8.23
N ILE A 129 -7.90 -9.84 -8.72
CA ILE A 129 -7.75 -9.16 -10.03
C ILE A 129 -8.24 -10.08 -11.16
N GLN A 130 -7.90 -11.37 -11.10
CA GLN A 130 -8.32 -12.35 -12.11
C GLN A 130 -9.85 -12.52 -12.21
N LEU A 131 -10.58 -12.34 -11.11
CA LEU A 131 -12.04 -12.45 -11.12
C LEU A 131 -12.70 -11.42 -12.04
N PHE A 132 -12.17 -10.22 -12.08
CA PHE A 132 -12.70 -9.12 -12.89
C PHE A 132 -12.08 -9.07 -14.29
N ASN A 133 -10.88 -9.63 -14.48
CA ASN A 133 -10.14 -9.57 -15.74
C ASN A 133 -10.00 -10.98 -16.36
N LYS A 134 -10.87 -11.29 -17.32
CA LYS A 134 -10.91 -12.62 -17.97
C LYS A 134 -9.87 -12.82 -19.07
N ASN A 135 -9.23 -11.75 -19.55
CA ASN A 135 -8.31 -11.76 -20.68
C ASN A 135 -6.84 -11.68 -20.27
N LEU A 136 -6.52 -12.01 -19.01
CA LEU A 136 -5.13 -12.07 -18.54
C LEU A 136 -4.38 -13.19 -19.25
N THR A 137 -3.17 -12.89 -19.70
CA THR A 137 -2.31 -13.85 -20.43
C THR A 137 -1.19 -14.38 -19.55
N ILE A 138 -0.88 -15.66 -19.70
CA ILE A 138 0.20 -16.31 -18.92
C ILE A 138 1.56 -15.87 -19.43
N SER A 139 2.42 -15.45 -18.51
CA SER A 139 3.81 -15.07 -18.79
C SER A 139 4.73 -16.29 -18.87
N GLN A 140 5.21 -16.63 -20.06
CA GLN A 140 6.18 -17.70 -20.24
C GLN A 140 7.49 -17.42 -19.49
N LYS A 141 7.94 -16.17 -19.44
CA LYS A 141 9.09 -15.73 -18.65
C LYS A 141 8.91 -16.07 -17.15
N SER A 142 7.71 -15.81 -16.63
CA SER A 142 7.40 -16.05 -15.22
C SER A 142 7.33 -17.53 -14.90
N ILE A 143 6.85 -18.38 -15.81
CA ILE A 143 6.90 -19.83 -15.68
C ILE A 143 8.36 -20.29 -15.59
N ASN A 144 9.22 -19.84 -16.49
CA ASN A 144 10.64 -20.21 -16.49
C ASN A 144 11.34 -19.76 -15.19
N ASN A 145 11.05 -18.54 -14.71
CA ASN A 145 11.57 -18.05 -13.44
C ASN A 145 11.11 -18.93 -12.27
N TYR A 146 9.83 -19.29 -12.24
CA TYR A 146 9.29 -20.14 -11.18
C TYR A 146 9.92 -21.53 -11.17
N LEU A 147 10.09 -22.14 -12.33
CA LEU A 147 10.74 -23.46 -12.44
C LEU A 147 12.22 -23.43 -12.03
N SER A 148 12.90 -22.30 -12.25
CA SER A 148 14.34 -22.15 -11.93
C SER A 148 14.59 -21.77 -10.46
N TRP A 149 13.73 -20.90 -9.88
CA TRP A 149 13.96 -20.25 -8.59
C TRP A 149 12.94 -20.64 -7.50
N GLY A 150 11.87 -21.39 -7.85
CA GLY A 150 10.73 -21.66 -6.96
C GLY A 150 9.87 -20.44 -6.65
N THR A 151 10.15 -19.30 -7.29
CA THR A 151 9.41 -18.05 -7.10
C THR A 151 9.42 -17.20 -8.37
N ILE A 152 8.49 -16.27 -8.48
CA ILE A 152 8.46 -15.25 -9.54
C ILE A 152 8.97 -13.95 -8.92
N PRO A 153 10.16 -13.44 -9.33
CA PRO A 153 10.73 -12.21 -8.78
C PRO A 153 9.85 -10.97 -9.06
N ASP A 154 9.86 -10.03 -8.12
CA ASP A 154 9.20 -8.72 -8.32
C ASP A 154 9.84 -7.97 -9.49
N PRO A 155 9.10 -7.20 -10.28
CA PRO A 155 7.66 -6.92 -10.17
C PRO A 155 6.76 -7.91 -10.91
N ASP A 156 7.30 -8.99 -11.48
CA ASP A 156 6.54 -9.90 -12.34
C ASP A 156 5.57 -10.77 -11.53
N THR A 157 4.50 -11.22 -12.20
CA THR A 157 3.56 -12.23 -11.70
C THR A 157 3.42 -13.34 -12.73
N ILE A 158 2.52 -14.30 -12.48
CA ILE A 158 2.18 -15.33 -13.47
C ILE A 158 1.52 -14.74 -14.72
N PHE A 159 0.91 -13.56 -14.61
CA PHE A 159 0.25 -12.85 -15.72
C PHE A 159 1.14 -11.73 -16.26
N ASN A 160 1.10 -11.50 -17.56
CA ASN A 160 1.86 -10.42 -18.21
C ASN A 160 1.39 -9.04 -17.77
N GLU A 161 0.08 -8.87 -17.57
CA GLU A 161 -0.58 -7.60 -17.32
C GLU A 161 -0.59 -7.23 -15.83
N VAL A 162 -0.51 -8.20 -14.92
CA VAL A 162 -0.55 -7.96 -13.48
C VAL A 162 0.87 -7.86 -12.92
N LYS A 163 1.12 -6.84 -12.12
CA LYS A 163 2.42 -6.60 -11.49
C LYS A 163 2.33 -6.60 -9.97
N LYS A 164 3.46 -6.83 -9.32
CA LYS A 164 3.64 -6.57 -7.90
C LYS A 164 4.25 -5.19 -7.71
N LEU A 165 3.76 -4.43 -6.73
CA LEU A 165 4.51 -3.27 -6.25
C LEU A 165 5.79 -3.75 -5.58
N LYS A 166 6.95 -3.22 -5.97
CA LYS A 166 8.24 -3.63 -5.40
C LYS A 166 8.31 -3.31 -3.91
N ALA A 167 9.09 -4.10 -3.19
CA ALA A 167 9.43 -3.81 -1.79
C ALA A 167 10.08 -2.44 -1.67
N GLY A 168 9.73 -1.64 -0.63
CA GLY A 168 10.27 -0.31 -0.43
C GLY A 168 9.80 0.75 -1.43
N TYR A 169 8.72 0.48 -2.18
CA TYR A 169 8.15 1.41 -3.15
C TYR A 169 6.83 1.99 -2.68
N SER A 170 6.62 3.25 -3.05
CA SER A 170 5.35 3.94 -3.02
C SER A 170 4.90 4.32 -4.42
N PHE A 171 3.61 4.59 -4.58
CA PHE A 171 3.03 5.07 -5.82
C PHE A 171 1.98 6.16 -5.58
N VAL A 172 1.76 6.96 -6.62
CA VAL A 172 0.62 7.86 -6.75
C VAL A 172 -0.09 7.53 -8.05
N TYR A 173 -1.40 7.36 -7.98
CA TYR A 173 -2.28 7.28 -9.13
C TYR A 173 -3.20 8.49 -9.13
N ASP A 174 -3.08 9.32 -10.16
CA ASP A 174 -3.90 10.51 -10.34
C ASP A 174 -5.21 10.17 -11.04
N LEU A 175 -6.34 10.38 -10.38
CA LEU A 175 -7.66 10.02 -10.88
C LEU A 175 -8.12 10.88 -12.07
N ASN A 176 -7.60 12.12 -12.17
CA ASN A 176 -7.97 13.02 -13.25
C ASN A 176 -7.28 12.65 -14.56
N SER A 177 -5.99 12.35 -14.50
CA SER A 177 -5.19 12.02 -15.69
C SER A 177 -5.10 10.52 -15.98
N GLY A 178 -5.32 9.66 -14.98
CA GLY A 178 -5.05 8.22 -15.06
C GLY A 178 -3.56 7.89 -15.01
N SER A 179 -2.71 8.84 -14.58
CA SER A 179 -1.27 8.60 -14.52
C SER A 179 -0.86 7.81 -13.28
N TYR A 180 -0.04 6.79 -13.48
CA TYR A 180 0.55 5.99 -12.41
C TYR A 180 2.05 6.27 -12.32
N ASN A 181 2.51 6.71 -11.16
CA ASN A 181 3.92 6.98 -10.89
C ASN A 181 4.34 6.24 -9.63
N GLN A 182 5.42 5.46 -9.72
CA GLN A 182 5.99 4.77 -8.56
C GLN A 182 7.45 5.15 -8.36
N LYS A 183 7.87 5.18 -7.09
CA LYS A 183 9.26 5.51 -6.72
C LYS A 183 9.71 4.72 -5.50
N PRO A 184 11.01 4.38 -5.38
CA PRO A 184 11.54 3.86 -4.14
C PRO A 184 11.47 4.94 -3.05
N TYR A 185 11.01 4.58 -1.86
CA TYR A 185 11.18 5.38 -0.65
C TYR A 185 12.27 4.78 0.25
N TRP A 186 12.65 3.54 -0.01
CA TRP A 186 13.71 2.83 0.71
C TRP A 186 14.38 1.81 -0.20
N ASP A 187 15.71 1.66 -0.03
CA ASP A 187 16.51 0.61 -0.66
C ASP A 187 17.64 0.22 0.27
N LEU A 188 18.25 -0.95 0.03
CA LEU A 188 19.42 -1.39 0.76
C LEU A 188 20.64 -0.60 0.30
N ASP A 189 21.30 0.11 1.23
CA ASP A 189 22.59 0.74 0.97
C ASP A 189 23.73 -0.27 1.22
N TYR A 190 24.27 -0.81 0.13
CA TYR A 190 25.44 -1.71 0.15
C TYR A 190 26.77 -0.96 0.19
N LYS A 191 26.79 0.37 0.26
CA LYS A 191 28.00 1.14 0.48
C LYS A 191 28.46 0.94 1.91
N GLY A 192 28.91 -0.29 2.21
CA GLY A 192 29.45 -0.66 3.49
C GLY A 192 30.64 0.22 3.81
N THR A 193 30.57 1.00 4.88
CA THR A 193 31.77 1.35 5.63
C THR A 193 32.49 0.06 5.94
N ASN A 194 33.77 -0.04 5.55
CA ASN A 194 34.67 -1.15 5.90
C ASN A 194 34.76 -1.27 7.43
N LEU A 195 33.83 -2.00 8.04
CA LEU A 195 33.80 -2.28 9.48
C LEU A 195 34.63 -3.52 9.85
N TYR A 196 35.31 -4.13 8.89
CA TYR A 196 36.32 -5.15 9.16
C TYR A 196 37.71 -4.61 8.83
N LYS A 197 38.26 -3.78 9.72
CA LYS A 197 39.71 -3.78 9.97
C LYS A 197 39.92 -4.91 10.95
N GLY A 198 40.35 -6.08 10.45
CA GLY A 198 40.85 -7.19 11.24
C GLY A 198 42.08 -6.78 12.02
#